data_9f21e04fe2f71633b7310e8ee4d10344
#
_entry.id   9f21e04fe2f71633b7310e8ee4d10344
#
_cell.length_a   1.000
_cell.length_b   1.000
_cell.length_c   1.000
_cell.angle_alpha   90.00
_cell.angle_beta   90.00
_cell.angle_gamma   90.00
#
_symmetry.space_group_name_H-M   'P 1'
#
loop_
_entity.id
_entity.type
_entity.pdbx_description
1 polymer ?
#
loop_
_entity_poly.entity_id
_entity_poly.type
_entity_poly.pdbx_seq_one_letter_code
_entity_poly.pdbx_strand_id
1 'polypeptide(L)'
;MEQLDACNQQEAARIVKTVARTKGKPGQKDLEKMASWLERGLEKVQQRHALHKPASFPEGLPVSERVDDIREAIENHQVVIIAGETGSGKTTQIPKICMNSGRGIRGLIGHTQPRRI
;
A
#
# COMPACT_ATOMS: atom_id res chain seq x y z
N MET A 1 -12.20 0.96 -15.43
CA MET A 1 -10.74 0.77 -15.16
C MET A 1 -10.24 1.84 -14.18
N GLU A 2 -10.37 3.10 -14.48
CA GLU A 2 -9.91 4.22 -13.64
C GLU A 2 -10.45 4.17 -12.19
N GLN A 3 -11.74 3.88 -12.00
CA GLN A 3 -12.32 3.70 -10.66
C GLN A 3 -11.77 2.48 -9.93
N LEU A 4 -11.39 1.43 -10.64
CA LEU A 4 -10.80 0.24 -10.05
C LEU A 4 -9.37 0.51 -9.57
N ASP A 5 -8.63 1.34 -10.29
CA ASP A 5 -7.28 1.75 -9.90
C ASP A 5 -7.29 2.69 -8.67
N ALA A 6 -8.35 3.44 -8.48
CA ALA A 6 -8.57 4.26 -7.28
C ALA A 6 -9.12 3.48 -6.08
N CYS A 7 -9.59 2.25 -6.29
CA CYS A 7 -10.23 1.42 -5.27
C CYS A 7 -9.21 0.75 -4.35
N ASN A 8 -9.65 0.36 -3.17
CA ASN A 8 -8.88 -0.50 -2.28
C ASN A 8 -8.49 -1.82 -2.96
N GLN A 9 -7.24 -2.23 -2.81
CA GLN A 9 -6.68 -3.41 -3.50
C GLN A 9 -7.48 -4.70 -3.25
N GLN A 10 -8.00 -4.91 -2.05
CA GLN A 10 -8.76 -6.11 -1.71
C GLN A 10 -10.09 -6.18 -2.47
N GLU A 11 -10.84 -5.10 -2.50
CA GLU A 11 -12.11 -5.01 -3.22
C GLU A 11 -11.89 -5.02 -4.74
N ALA A 12 -10.87 -4.34 -5.24
CA ALA A 12 -10.47 -4.39 -6.65
C ALA A 12 -10.16 -5.83 -7.09
N ALA A 13 -9.38 -6.57 -6.31
CA ALA A 13 -9.06 -7.97 -6.60
C ALA A 13 -10.31 -8.87 -6.65
N ARG A 14 -11.29 -8.65 -5.78
CA ARG A 14 -12.57 -9.37 -5.79
C ARG A 14 -13.35 -9.11 -7.08
N ILE A 15 -13.40 -7.87 -7.53
CA ILE A 15 -14.07 -7.47 -8.78
C ILE A 15 -13.39 -8.14 -9.97
N VAL A 16 -12.07 -8.02 -10.09
CA VAL A 16 -11.29 -8.65 -11.16
C VAL A 16 -11.51 -10.17 -11.21
N LYS A 17 -11.45 -10.84 -10.05
CA LYS A 17 -11.69 -12.27 -9.95
C LYS A 17 -13.11 -12.66 -10.39
N THR A 18 -14.12 -11.85 -10.08
CA THR A 18 -15.49 -12.10 -10.48
C THR A 18 -15.66 -11.95 -11.99
N VAL A 19 -15.10 -10.92 -12.60
CA VAL A 19 -15.08 -10.71 -14.05
C VAL A 19 -14.42 -11.88 -14.77
N ALA A 20 -13.28 -12.33 -14.28
CA ALA A 20 -12.56 -13.48 -14.83
C ALA A 20 -13.40 -14.77 -14.74
N ARG A 21 -14.02 -15.04 -13.57
CA ARG A 21 -14.91 -16.21 -13.36
C ARG A 21 -16.11 -16.22 -14.30
N THR A 22 -16.70 -15.07 -14.55
CA THR A 22 -17.87 -14.90 -15.41
C THR A 22 -17.53 -14.72 -16.89
N LYS A 23 -16.25 -14.85 -17.27
CA LYS A 23 -15.75 -14.63 -18.65
C LYS A 23 -16.22 -13.29 -19.24
N GLY A 24 -16.21 -12.24 -18.42
CA GLY A 24 -16.62 -10.89 -18.82
C GLY A 24 -18.14 -10.67 -18.94
N LYS A 25 -18.96 -11.65 -18.56
CA LYS A 25 -20.42 -11.57 -18.59
C LYS A 25 -21.04 -11.84 -17.22
N PRO A 26 -20.88 -10.92 -16.26
CA PRO A 26 -21.45 -11.09 -14.92
C PRO A 26 -22.98 -11.01 -14.97
N GLY A 27 -23.64 -11.87 -14.18
CA GLY A 27 -25.08 -11.81 -13.98
C GLY A 27 -25.49 -10.62 -13.08
N GLN A 28 -26.79 -10.35 -12.99
CA GLN A 28 -27.33 -9.23 -12.20
C GLN A 28 -26.83 -9.22 -10.75
N LYS A 29 -26.86 -10.38 -10.07
CA LYS A 29 -26.37 -10.52 -8.70
C LYS A 29 -24.85 -10.27 -8.56
N ASP A 30 -24.06 -10.64 -9.57
CA ASP A 30 -22.63 -10.37 -9.58
C ASP A 30 -22.36 -8.87 -9.76
N LEU A 31 -23.14 -8.20 -10.63
CA LEU A 31 -23.04 -6.75 -10.84
C LEU A 31 -23.36 -5.97 -9.56
N GLU A 32 -24.41 -6.34 -8.83
CA GLU A 32 -24.78 -5.70 -7.57
C GLU A 32 -23.69 -5.87 -6.50
N LYS A 33 -23.09 -7.06 -6.40
CA LYS A 33 -21.94 -7.30 -5.50
C LYS A 33 -20.72 -6.49 -5.88
N MET A 34 -20.41 -6.43 -7.18
CA MET A 34 -19.27 -5.66 -7.68
C MET A 34 -19.46 -4.16 -7.42
N ALA A 35 -20.65 -3.63 -7.62
CA ALA A 35 -20.96 -2.23 -7.29
C ALA A 35 -20.77 -1.94 -5.80
N SER A 36 -21.26 -2.81 -4.92
CA SER A 36 -21.08 -2.69 -3.46
C SER A 36 -19.61 -2.77 -3.03
N TRP A 37 -18.81 -3.64 -3.66
CA TRP A 37 -17.37 -3.73 -3.38
C TRP A 37 -16.62 -2.48 -3.86
N LEU A 38 -16.97 -1.96 -5.03
CA LEU A 38 -16.37 -0.73 -5.57
C LEU A 38 -16.64 0.45 -4.63
N GLU A 39 -17.89 0.65 -4.25
CA GLU A 39 -18.30 1.72 -3.33
C GLU A 39 -17.54 1.65 -2.00
N ARG A 40 -17.55 0.48 -1.34
CA ARG A 40 -16.80 0.27 -0.10
C ARG A 40 -15.29 0.43 -0.27
N GLY A 41 -14.75 0.02 -1.40
CA GLY A 41 -13.33 0.16 -1.69
C GLY A 41 -12.90 1.60 -1.89
N LEU A 42 -13.70 2.41 -2.55
CA LEU A 42 -13.48 3.85 -2.70
C LEU A 42 -13.61 4.59 -1.37
N GLU A 43 -14.62 4.26 -0.57
CA GLU A 43 -14.82 4.84 0.75
C GLU A 43 -13.64 4.57 1.69
N LYS A 44 -13.12 3.33 1.72
CA LYS A 44 -11.91 2.98 2.49
C LYS A 44 -10.68 3.79 2.06
N VAL A 45 -10.49 4.00 0.77
CA VAL A 45 -9.38 4.81 0.26
C VAL A 45 -9.53 6.26 0.68
N GLN A 46 -10.73 6.82 0.59
CA GLN A 46 -11.00 8.20 1.03
C GLN A 46 -10.74 8.37 2.53
N GLN A 47 -11.20 7.45 3.37
CA GLN A 47 -10.96 7.48 4.81
C GLN A 47 -9.46 7.42 5.13
N ARG A 48 -8.71 6.51 4.50
CA ARG A 48 -7.28 6.40 4.70
C ARG A 48 -6.53 7.63 4.20
N HIS A 49 -6.94 8.18 3.07
CA HIS A 49 -6.35 9.41 2.53
C HIS A 49 -6.55 10.60 3.48
N ALA A 50 -7.73 10.72 4.07
CA ALA A 50 -8.02 11.77 5.05
C ALA A 50 -7.18 11.64 6.35
N LEU A 51 -6.82 10.40 6.73
CA LEU A 51 -5.99 10.13 7.90
C LEU A 51 -4.48 10.18 7.60
N HIS A 52 -4.11 10.18 6.31
CA HIS A 52 -2.71 10.19 5.90
C HIS A 52 -2.04 11.51 6.26
N LYS A 53 -0.98 11.42 7.06
CA LYS A 53 -0.12 12.56 7.40
C LYS A 53 1.30 12.25 6.93
N PRO A 54 1.97 13.19 6.26
CA PRO A 54 3.38 13.02 5.92
C PRO A 54 4.20 12.74 7.18
N ALA A 55 5.02 11.71 7.13
CA ALA A 55 5.94 11.40 8.22
C ALA A 55 7.22 12.21 8.07
N SER A 56 7.75 12.69 9.18
CA SER A 56 9.07 13.33 9.26
C SER A 56 10.14 12.32 9.64
N PHE A 57 11.37 12.62 9.25
CA PHE A 57 12.52 11.78 9.53
C PHE A 57 13.46 12.50 10.50
N PRO A 58 13.90 11.84 11.59
CA PRO A 58 14.84 12.44 12.52
C PRO A 58 16.22 12.62 11.86
N GLU A 59 16.86 13.72 12.14
CA GLU A 59 18.24 13.97 11.71
C GLU A 59 19.21 13.02 12.43
N GLY A 60 20.33 12.72 11.78
CA GLY A 60 21.40 11.92 12.36
C GLY A 60 21.22 10.41 12.29
N LEU A 61 20.16 9.89 11.69
CA LEU A 61 20.04 8.48 11.37
C LEU A 61 20.55 8.21 9.94
N PRO A 62 21.42 7.20 9.72
CA PRO A 62 21.93 6.87 8.38
C PRO A 62 20.82 6.64 7.34
N VAL A 63 19.71 6.01 7.72
CA VAL A 63 18.55 5.80 6.84
C VAL A 63 17.87 7.12 6.47
N SER A 64 17.83 8.09 7.38
CA SER A 64 17.22 9.40 7.12
C SER A 64 17.97 10.21 6.05
N GLU A 65 19.27 10.00 5.91
CA GLU A 65 20.11 10.63 4.88
C GLU A 65 19.91 10.02 3.48
N ARG A 66 19.32 8.82 3.41
CA ARG A 66 19.10 8.04 2.18
C ARG A 66 17.62 7.86 1.84
N VAL A 67 16.73 8.68 2.40
CA VAL A 67 15.27 8.57 2.22
C VAL A 67 14.87 8.62 0.75
N ASP A 68 15.44 9.55 -0.02
CA ASP A 68 15.08 9.71 -1.43
C ASP A 68 15.56 8.54 -2.28
N ASP A 69 16.76 8.03 -2.05
CA ASP A 69 17.28 6.84 -2.75
C ASP A 69 16.45 5.60 -2.45
N ILE A 70 16.06 5.41 -1.19
CA ILE A 70 15.23 4.27 -0.76
C ILE A 70 13.83 4.39 -1.35
N ARG A 71 13.23 5.57 -1.33
CA ARG A 71 11.92 5.83 -1.93
C ARG A 71 11.93 5.51 -3.42
N GLU A 72 12.90 6.02 -4.16
CA GLU A 72 13.05 5.76 -5.59
C GLU A 72 13.20 4.27 -5.89
N ALA A 73 14.01 3.55 -5.09
CA ALA A 73 14.16 2.11 -5.23
C ALA A 73 12.84 1.36 -5.00
N ILE A 74 12.06 1.73 -3.97
CA ILE A 74 10.76 1.13 -3.66
C ILE A 74 9.72 1.42 -4.75
N GLU A 75 9.75 2.60 -5.35
CA GLU A 75 8.83 2.97 -6.43
C GLU A 75 9.12 2.23 -7.73
N ASN A 76 10.38 1.97 -8.04
CA ASN A 76 10.83 1.39 -9.30
C ASN A 76 11.04 -0.13 -9.28
N HIS A 77 11.08 -0.78 -8.11
CA HIS A 77 11.37 -2.20 -7.98
C HIS A 77 10.34 -2.91 -7.10
N GLN A 78 10.01 -4.13 -7.48
CA GLN A 78 9.10 -4.99 -6.70
C GLN A 78 9.74 -5.49 -5.41
N VAL A 79 11.04 -5.75 -5.43
CA VAL A 79 11.84 -6.22 -4.29
C VAL A 79 13.05 -5.31 -4.12
N VAL A 80 13.24 -4.82 -2.90
CA VAL A 80 14.36 -3.96 -2.53
C VAL A 80 15.02 -4.52 -1.28
N ILE A 81 16.34 -4.65 -1.30
CA ILE A 81 17.15 -5.08 -0.15
C ILE A 81 17.90 -3.86 0.37
N ILE A 82 17.67 -3.52 1.64
CA ILE A 82 18.31 -2.39 2.30
C ILE A 82 19.20 -2.94 3.41
N ALA A 83 20.49 -2.87 3.18
CA ALA A 83 21.51 -3.27 4.15
C ALA A 83 21.98 -2.06 4.98
N GLY A 84 22.20 -2.26 6.25
CA GLY A 84 22.71 -1.23 7.16
C GLY A 84 22.95 -1.83 8.54
N GLU A 85 23.79 -1.18 9.33
CA GLU A 85 24.11 -1.61 10.68
C GLU A 85 22.92 -1.52 11.62
N THR A 86 22.99 -2.23 12.74
CA THR A 86 22.01 -2.12 13.83
C THR A 86 22.05 -0.68 14.37
N GLY A 87 20.87 -0.08 14.57
CA GLY A 87 20.75 1.32 15.00
C GLY A 87 20.81 2.35 13.87
N SER A 88 20.87 1.93 12.59
CA SER A 88 20.80 2.84 11.44
C SER A 88 19.40 3.44 11.20
N GLY A 89 18.38 2.95 11.89
CA GLY A 89 16.99 3.41 11.79
C GLY A 89 16.13 2.67 10.78
N LYS A 90 16.60 1.57 10.18
CA LYS A 90 15.85 0.80 9.17
C LYS A 90 14.44 0.43 9.64
N THR A 91 14.33 -0.20 10.79
CA THR A 91 13.07 -0.72 11.34
C THR A 91 12.04 0.38 11.59
N THR A 92 12.45 1.54 12.05
CA THR A 92 11.57 2.64 12.41
C THR A 92 11.28 3.59 11.26
N GLN A 93 12.21 3.74 10.31
CA GLN A 93 12.11 4.75 9.25
C GLN A 93 11.61 4.20 7.91
N ILE A 94 11.91 2.94 7.55
CA ILE A 94 11.47 2.35 6.28
C ILE A 94 9.93 2.33 6.16
N PRO A 95 9.14 1.96 7.18
CA PRO A 95 7.69 2.06 7.11
C PRO A 95 7.19 3.47 6.81
N LYS A 96 7.84 4.50 7.35
CA LYS A 96 7.51 5.90 7.08
C LYS A 96 7.82 6.30 5.63
N ILE A 97 8.92 5.81 5.07
CA ILE A 97 9.27 6.01 3.65
C ILE A 97 8.19 5.40 2.76
N CYS A 98 7.76 4.18 3.07
CA CYS A 98 6.65 3.53 2.36
C CYS A 98 5.35 4.34 2.44
N MET A 99 5.02 4.89 3.61
CA MET A 99 3.84 5.74 3.79
C MET A 99 3.93 7.03 2.97
N ASN A 100 5.08 7.70 2.97
CA ASN A 100 5.29 8.94 2.23
C ASN A 100 5.29 8.72 0.71
N SER A 101 5.56 7.51 0.23
CA SER A 101 5.41 7.13 -1.18
C SER A 101 3.97 6.71 -1.55
N GLY A 102 2.99 6.95 -0.69
CA GLY A 102 1.58 6.65 -0.93
C GLY A 102 1.15 5.21 -0.63
N ARG A 103 2.05 4.38 -0.11
CA ARG A 103 1.68 3.04 0.36
C ARG A 103 0.78 3.14 1.60
N GLY A 104 -0.07 2.14 1.82
CA GLY A 104 -1.01 2.14 2.94
C GLY A 104 -2.37 2.78 2.65
N ILE A 105 -2.54 3.49 1.53
CA ILE A 105 -3.81 4.12 1.14
C ILE A 105 -4.73 3.09 0.47
N ARG A 106 -4.27 2.44 -0.60
CA ARG A 106 -5.04 1.41 -1.33
C ARG A 106 -4.95 0.02 -0.71
N GLY A 107 -3.95 -0.24 0.11
CA GLY A 107 -3.69 -1.50 0.78
C GLY A 107 -3.04 -1.28 2.14
N LEU A 108 -2.60 -2.36 2.77
CA LEU A 108 -1.90 -2.32 4.05
C LEU A 108 -0.38 -2.39 3.83
N ILE A 109 0.37 -1.77 4.74
CA ILE A 109 1.80 -2.00 4.89
C ILE A 109 1.97 -3.06 5.97
N GLY A 110 2.53 -4.21 5.59
CA GLY A 110 2.91 -5.27 6.54
C GLY A 110 4.36 -5.09 6.97
N HIS A 111 4.61 -5.18 8.27
CA HIS A 111 5.96 -5.09 8.83
C HIS A 111 6.18 -6.24 9.79
N THR A 112 7.18 -7.08 9.50
CA THR A 112 7.57 -8.21 10.33
C THR A 112 8.98 -8.03 10.86
N GLN A 113 9.19 -8.42 12.11
CA GLN A 113 10.49 -8.34 12.76
C GLN A 113 10.74 -9.62 13.57
N PRO A 114 11.98 -10.16 13.54
CA PRO A 114 12.34 -11.18 14.51
C PRO A 114 12.41 -10.55 15.90
N ARG A 115 11.72 -11.13 16.88
CA ARG A 115 11.84 -10.72 18.28
C ARG A 115 12.62 -11.77 19.04
N ARG A 116 13.56 -11.32 19.86
CA ARG A 116 14.11 -12.15 20.94
C ARG A 116 13.09 -12.15 22.08
N ILE A 117 12.72 -13.32 22.49
CA ILE A 117 11.92 -13.54 23.69
C ILE A 117 12.85 -13.54 24.89
#